data_f0079d36568c28ba777517f11b5dc628
#
_entry.id   f0079d36568c28ba777517f11b5dc628
#
_cell.length_a   1.000
_cell.length_b   1.000
_cell.length_c   1.000
_cell.angle_alpha   90.00
_cell.angle_beta   90.00
_cell.angle_gamma   90.00
#
_symmetry.space_group_name_H-M   'P 1'
#
loop_
_entity.id
_entity.type
_entity.pdbx_description
1 polymer ?
#
loop_
_entity_poly.entity_id
_entity_poly.type
_entity_poly.pdbx_seq_one_letter_code
_entity_poly.pdbx_strand_id
1 'polypeptide(L)'
;GLGVEGKKATKSFLKHDWDVYATDLNPEIDLNELDANILNLDVPPNSDGMTIIADRLQIDLGFTNSLEIDSADAVAFSPSMWGSSLANKVVSQKKLLSDVLTKHKDIFTIGITGTNGKTTTVHMIKQILENAGLNVLVGGNGGGGFEGYYDLILEAENGEFDVLLIEVCDMTLDFCNYCFDFDLIGLTNIGRDHMDVHGTIANYKNSLARFFTDNNIIINHGQDFQSNFKEVSNKYYYYFESQAILNVFGEFNRFNAGLATAVATQLKIPKDVIEKSLMEFKAVEG
;
A
#
# COMPACT_ATOMS: atom_id res chain seq x y z
N GLY A 1 0.79 5.15 16.10
CA GLY A 1 2.02 5.91 15.73
C GLY A 1 1.76 6.90 14.60
N LEU A 2 2.39 8.08 14.69
CA LEU A 2 2.22 9.21 13.78
C LEU A 2 3.41 9.39 12.80
N GLY A 3 4.06 8.29 12.41
CA GLY A 3 4.95 8.28 11.25
C GLY A 3 4.20 8.59 9.95
N VAL A 4 4.84 8.41 8.78
CA VAL A 4 4.24 8.74 7.46
C VAL A 4 2.85 8.14 7.30
N GLU A 5 2.69 6.84 7.50
CA GLU A 5 1.39 6.16 7.37
C GLU A 5 0.36 6.62 8.40
N GLY A 6 0.78 6.85 9.65
CA GLY A 6 -0.12 7.31 10.70
C GLY A 6 -0.65 8.72 10.46
N LYS A 7 0.18 9.64 9.97
CA LYS A 7 -0.25 10.99 9.59
C LYS A 7 -1.22 10.96 8.41
N LYS A 8 -0.93 10.16 7.38
CA LYS A 8 -1.85 9.95 6.25
C LYS A 8 -3.18 9.39 6.72
N ALA A 9 -3.16 8.33 7.53
CA ALA A 9 -4.37 7.75 8.11
C ALA A 9 -5.18 8.79 8.91
N THR A 10 -4.54 9.58 9.78
CA THR A 10 -5.21 10.63 10.56
C THR A 10 -5.93 11.62 9.65
N LYS A 11 -5.26 12.12 8.60
CA LYS A 11 -5.88 13.03 7.61
C LYS A 11 -7.06 12.37 6.91
N SER A 12 -6.91 11.12 6.51
CA SER A 12 -7.95 10.39 5.80
C SER A 12 -9.19 10.17 6.67
N PHE A 13 -9.02 9.75 7.92
CA PHE A 13 -10.13 9.63 8.86
C PHE A 13 -10.88 10.97 9.03
N LEU A 14 -10.16 12.07 9.23
CA LEU A 14 -10.78 13.40 9.36
C LEU A 14 -11.50 13.83 8.09
N LYS A 15 -10.95 13.57 6.91
CA LYS A 15 -11.56 13.82 5.61
C LYS A 15 -12.88 13.08 5.44
N HIS A 16 -13.00 11.89 6.03
CA HIS A 16 -14.20 11.05 6.00
C HIS A 16 -15.10 11.22 7.24
N ASP A 17 -14.96 12.34 7.94
CA ASP A 17 -15.82 12.73 9.06
C ASP A 17 -15.75 11.85 10.31
N TRP A 18 -14.62 11.18 10.56
CA TRP A 18 -14.39 10.45 11.80
C TRP A 18 -13.87 11.35 12.91
N ASP A 19 -14.24 11.03 14.16
CA ASP A 19 -13.55 11.57 15.34
C ASP A 19 -12.31 10.72 15.59
N VAL A 20 -11.15 11.37 15.74
CA VAL A 20 -9.84 10.70 15.71
C VAL A 20 -9.11 10.86 17.03
N TYR A 21 -8.75 9.77 17.65
CA TYR A 21 -7.71 9.70 18.67
C TYR A 21 -6.42 9.20 18.04
N ALA A 22 -5.37 10.00 18.06
CA ALA A 22 -4.05 9.65 17.53
C ALA A 22 -2.99 9.67 18.64
N THR A 23 -2.00 8.79 18.59
CA THR A 23 -0.96 8.73 19.60
C THR A 23 0.39 8.32 19.01
N ASP A 24 1.47 8.86 19.57
CA ASP A 24 2.83 8.41 19.31
C ASP A 24 3.66 8.42 20.61
N LEU A 25 4.50 7.39 20.79
CA LEU A 25 5.40 7.30 21.94
C LEU A 25 6.59 8.27 21.85
N ASN A 26 6.89 8.77 20.64
CA ASN A 26 7.88 9.83 20.46
C ASN A 26 7.23 11.19 20.72
N PRO A 27 7.59 11.90 21.82
CA PRO A 27 7.01 13.20 22.11
C PRO A 27 7.50 14.31 21.17
N GLU A 28 8.58 14.06 20.43
CA GLU A 28 9.20 15.03 19.51
C GLU A 28 8.87 14.73 18.02
N ILE A 29 7.85 13.90 17.75
CA ILE A 29 7.49 13.57 16.38
C ILE A 29 7.03 14.84 15.63
N ASP A 30 7.52 14.99 14.40
CA ASP A 30 7.12 16.10 13.53
C ASP A 30 5.66 15.95 13.08
N LEU A 31 4.82 16.92 13.45
CA LEU A 31 3.39 16.97 13.08
C LEU A 31 3.10 17.97 11.94
N ASN A 32 4.10 18.61 11.36
CA ASN A 32 3.93 19.66 10.35
C ASN A 32 3.15 19.23 9.10
N GLU A 33 3.09 17.94 8.83
CA GLU A 33 2.26 17.39 7.73
C GLU A 33 0.78 17.24 8.09
N LEU A 34 0.43 17.29 9.37
CA LEU A 34 -0.95 17.44 9.80
C LEU A 34 -1.31 18.90 9.62
N ASP A 35 -2.33 19.20 8.81
CA ASP A 35 -2.71 20.54 8.35
C ASP A 35 -2.60 21.62 9.46
N ALA A 36 -1.94 22.76 9.20
CA ALA A 36 -1.74 23.84 10.14
C ALA A 36 -3.07 24.41 10.71
N ASN A 37 -4.19 24.23 10.01
CA ASN A 37 -5.53 24.57 10.51
C ASN A 37 -6.01 23.63 11.62
N ILE A 38 -5.44 22.43 11.72
CA ILE A 38 -5.73 21.45 12.79
C ILE A 38 -4.86 21.75 14.02
N LEU A 39 -3.67 22.33 13.80
CA LEU A 39 -2.66 22.57 14.83
C LEU A 39 -2.50 24.05 15.22
N ASN A 40 -3.51 24.89 15.08
CA ASN A 40 -3.49 26.30 15.52
C ASN A 40 -3.27 26.44 17.04
N LEU A 41 -2.39 25.63 17.61
CA LEU A 41 -2.08 25.60 19.02
C LEU A 41 -0.60 25.92 19.21
N ASP A 42 -0.32 27.12 19.75
CA ASP A 42 0.92 27.44 20.46
C ASP A 42 1.00 26.53 21.70
N VAL A 43 1.41 25.27 21.52
CA VAL A 43 1.59 24.34 22.63
C VAL A 43 3.10 24.21 22.90
N PRO A 44 3.59 24.64 24.07
CA PRO A 44 4.99 24.46 24.43
C PRO A 44 5.28 22.97 24.65
N PRO A 45 6.41 22.43 24.16
CA PRO A 45 6.80 21.06 24.40
C PRO A 45 6.98 20.82 25.92
N ASN A 46 6.28 19.83 26.43
CA ASN A 46 6.42 19.38 27.81
C ASN A 46 7.16 18.03 27.80
N SER A 47 8.18 17.89 28.65
CA SER A 47 9.05 16.70 28.72
C SER A 47 8.32 15.40 29.18
N ASP A 48 7.12 15.51 29.71
CA ASP A 48 6.37 14.40 30.33
C ASP A 48 5.21 13.87 29.46
N GLY A 49 5.15 14.29 28.20
CA GLY A 49 4.06 13.98 27.28
C GLY A 49 3.11 15.15 27.09
N MET A 50 2.41 15.18 25.95
CA MET A 50 1.56 16.28 25.56
C MET A 50 0.26 15.75 24.96
N THR A 51 -0.87 16.35 25.35
CA THR A 51 -2.16 16.15 24.69
C THR A 51 -2.55 17.40 23.89
N ILE A 52 -2.86 17.20 22.61
CA ILE A 52 -3.36 18.24 21.70
C ILE A 52 -4.82 17.91 21.39
N ILE A 53 -5.72 18.86 21.51
CA ILE A 53 -7.14 18.70 21.17
C ILE A 53 -7.54 19.78 20.18
N ALA A 54 -8.06 19.36 19.04
CA ALA A 54 -8.54 20.25 17.98
C ALA A 54 -9.78 19.64 17.32
N ASP A 55 -10.94 20.27 17.45
CA ASP A 55 -12.21 19.84 16.88
C ASP A 55 -12.45 18.32 17.03
N ARG A 56 -12.29 17.55 15.96
CA ARG A 56 -12.51 16.09 15.89
C ARG A 56 -11.22 15.29 16.07
N LEU A 57 -10.11 15.90 16.50
CA LEU A 57 -8.80 15.27 16.66
C LEU A 57 -8.26 15.48 18.07
N GLN A 58 -7.93 14.38 18.73
CA GLN A 58 -7.11 14.36 19.93
C GLN A 58 -5.80 13.64 19.61
N ILE A 59 -4.66 14.25 19.99
CA ILE A 59 -3.32 13.63 19.84
C ILE A 59 -2.66 13.56 21.21
N ASP A 60 -2.21 12.37 21.58
CA ASP A 60 -1.34 12.14 22.72
C ASP A 60 0.08 11.82 22.27
N LEU A 61 1.07 12.56 22.73
CA LEU A 61 2.49 12.34 22.45
C LEU A 61 3.26 11.94 23.70
N GLY A 62 4.19 11.01 23.57
CA GLY A 62 4.98 10.44 24.68
C GLY A 62 4.27 9.37 25.48
N PHE A 63 2.98 9.18 25.28
CA PHE A 63 2.18 8.14 25.93
C PHE A 63 1.00 7.69 25.06
N THR A 64 0.35 6.64 25.49
CA THR A 64 -0.85 6.10 24.84
C THR A 64 -1.93 5.84 25.90
N ASN A 65 -3.11 6.41 25.70
CA ASN A 65 -4.26 6.12 26.53
C ASN A 65 -4.95 4.83 26.03
N SER A 66 -4.80 3.74 26.79
CA SER A 66 -5.38 2.44 26.43
C SER A 66 -6.91 2.44 26.42
N LEU A 67 -7.56 3.29 27.22
CA LEU A 67 -9.01 3.39 27.26
C LEU A 67 -9.58 3.96 25.95
N GLU A 68 -8.90 4.92 25.34
CA GLU A 68 -9.29 5.48 24.04
C GLU A 68 -9.19 4.40 22.96
N ILE A 69 -8.11 3.61 22.94
CA ILE A 69 -7.97 2.51 21.98
C ILE A 69 -9.05 1.44 22.21
N ASP A 70 -9.32 1.10 23.47
CA ASP A 70 -10.30 0.06 23.79
C ASP A 70 -11.74 0.48 23.49
N SER A 71 -12.04 1.78 23.59
CA SER A 71 -13.35 2.36 23.25
C SER A 71 -13.56 2.68 21.77
N ALA A 72 -12.49 2.77 20.98
CA ALA A 72 -12.57 3.11 19.56
C ALA A 72 -13.40 2.10 18.76
N ASP A 73 -14.18 2.57 17.81
CA ASP A 73 -14.96 1.74 16.89
C ASP A 73 -14.04 1.05 15.87
N ALA A 74 -12.98 1.74 15.42
CA ALA A 74 -11.96 1.19 14.54
C ALA A 74 -10.57 1.69 14.95
N VAL A 75 -9.55 0.89 14.66
CA VAL A 75 -8.14 1.22 14.95
C VAL A 75 -7.33 1.14 13.66
N ALA A 76 -6.45 2.12 13.47
CA ALA A 76 -5.40 2.10 12.49
C ALA A 76 -4.04 2.16 13.19
N PHE A 77 -3.11 1.30 12.81
CA PHE A 77 -1.73 1.33 13.30
C PHE A 77 -0.74 1.28 12.13
N SER A 78 0.46 1.83 12.30
CA SER A 78 1.48 1.77 11.26
C SER A 78 1.73 0.31 10.86
N PRO A 79 1.78 -0.03 9.56
CA PRO A 79 2.09 -1.39 9.10
C PRO A 79 3.38 -1.97 9.70
N SER A 80 4.35 -1.12 10.08
CA SER A 80 5.59 -1.52 10.76
C SER A 80 5.34 -2.09 12.17
N MET A 81 4.17 -1.84 12.76
CA MET A 81 3.77 -2.40 14.06
C MET A 81 3.16 -3.81 13.95
N TRP A 82 3.01 -4.34 12.73
CA TRP A 82 2.46 -5.67 12.52
C TRP A 82 3.21 -6.72 13.36
N GLY A 83 2.48 -7.59 14.02
CA GLY A 83 3.05 -8.59 14.95
C GLY A 83 3.37 -8.07 16.35
N SER A 84 3.26 -6.77 16.63
CA SER A 84 3.38 -6.23 17.99
C SER A 84 2.21 -6.70 18.90
N SER A 85 2.37 -6.59 20.21
CA SER A 85 1.32 -6.94 21.18
C SER A 85 0.05 -6.11 20.97
N LEU A 86 0.18 -4.81 20.65
CA LEU A 86 -0.94 -3.94 20.36
C LEU A 86 -1.65 -4.35 19.06
N ALA A 87 -0.91 -4.58 17.98
CA ALA A 87 -1.48 -5.02 16.72
C ALA A 87 -2.22 -6.36 16.88
N ASN A 88 -1.61 -7.33 17.57
CA ASN A 88 -2.23 -8.63 17.84
C ASN A 88 -3.53 -8.49 18.66
N LYS A 89 -3.57 -7.58 19.66
CA LYS A 89 -4.79 -7.28 20.42
C LYS A 89 -5.88 -6.73 19.50
N VAL A 90 -5.59 -5.72 18.68
CA VAL A 90 -6.53 -5.08 17.75
C VAL A 90 -7.09 -6.11 16.76
N VAL A 91 -6.22 -6.91 16.15
CA VAL A 91 -6.58 -7.97 15.20
C VAL A 91 -7.47 -9.03 15.86
N SER A 92 -7.12 -9.46 17.09
CA SER A 92 -7.92 -10.46 17.83
C SER A 92 -9.32 -9.95 18.18
N GLN A 93 -9.48 -8.65 18.38
CA GLN A 93 -10.76 -7.98 18.66
C GLN A 93 -11.56 -7.62 17.40
N LYS A 94 -11.02 -7.85 16.20
CA LYS A 94 -11.62 -7.45 14.92
C LYS A 94 -11.91 -5.94 14.84
N LYS A 95 -10.97 -5.15 15.34
CA LYS A 95 -11.07 -3.68 15.39
C LYS A 95 -10.15 -2.97 14.39
N LEU A 96 -9.34 -3.70 13.61
CA LEU A 96 -8.59 -3.03 12.54
C LEU A 96 -9.56 -2.44 11.54
N LEU A 97 -9.25 -1.29 10.96
CA LEU A 97 -10.15 -0.62 10.02
C LEU A 97 -10.63 -1.56 8.90
N SER A 98 -9.76 -2.44 8.40
CA SER A 98 -10.09 -3.46 7.39
C SER A 98 -11.02 -4.57 7.88
N ASP A 99 -11.21 -4.72 9.20
CA ASP A 99 -12.22 -5.62 9.78
C ASP A 99 -13.57 -4.94 9.92
N VAL A 100 -13.57 -3.61 10.12
CA VAL A 100 -14.76 -2.78 10.35
C VAL A 100 -15.39 -2.35 9.02
N LEU A 101 -14.57 -1.86 8.10
CA LEU A 101 -14.97 -1.47 6.75
C LEU A 101 -14.50 -2.55 5.78
N THR A 102 -15.42 -3.18 5.06
CA THR A 102 -15.12 -4.39 4.26
C THR A 102 -15.42 -4.26 2.78
N LYS A 103 -16.04 -3.16 2.32
CA LYS A 103 -16.43 -2.97 0.91
C LYS A 103 -15.25 -3.07 -0.05
N HIS A 104 -14.04 -2.64 0.37
CA HIS A 104 -12.82 -2.77 -0.43
C HIS A 104 -12.47 -4.23 -0.79
N LYS A 105 -12.92 -5.21 0.00
CA LYS A 105 -12.66 -6.64 -0.25
C LYS A 105 -13.50 -7.22 -1.39
N ASP A 106 -14.58 -6.53 -1.77
CA ASP A 106 -15.41 -6.92 -2.91
C ASP A 106 -14.91 -6.36 -4.26
N ILE A 107 -13.87 -5.50 -4.22
CA ILE A 107 -13.28 -4.87 -5.41
C ILE A 107 -12.14 -5.73 -5.93
N PHE A 108 -12.06 -5.94 -7.27
CA PHE A 108 -10.95 -6.67 -7.87
C PHE A 108 -9.61 -6.00 -7.53
N THR A 109 -8.77 -6.69 -6.76
CA THR A 109 -7.58 -6.10 -6.14
C THR A 109 -6.29 -6.62 -6.78
N ILE A 110 -5.45 -5.68 -7.22
CA ILE A 110 -4.14 -5.91 -7.83
C ILE A 110 -3.05 -5.36 -6.89
N GLY A 111 -2.13 -6.23 -6.46
CA GLY A 111 -0.94 -5.85 -5.70
C GLY A 111 0.31 -5.83 -6.58
N ILE A 112 1.11 -4.77 -6.51
CA ILE A 112 2.42 -4.71 -7.16
C ILE A 112 3.50 -4.59 -6.11
N THR A 113 4.38 -5.58 -6.07
CA THR A 113 5.49 -5.67 -5.11
C THR A 113 6.82 -5.98 -5.78
N GLY A 114 7.89 -5.99 -5.01
CA GLY A 114 9.26 -6.22 -5.45
C GLY A 114 10.20 -5.10 -5.02
N THR A 115 11.47 -5.19 -5.39
CA THR A 115 12.48 -4.24 -4.96
C THR A 115 12.37 -2.91 -5.70
N ASN A 116 12.52 -2.91 -7.01
CA ASN A 116 12.53 -1.70 -7.84
C ASN A 116 11.41 -1.71 -8.89
N GLY A 117 10.96 -0.51 -9.30
CA GLY A 117 10.02 -0.34 -10.40
C GLY A 117 8.53 -0.48 -10.00
N LYS A 118 8.22 -0.67 -8.72
CA LYS A 118 6.83 -0.74 -8.21
C LYS A 118 6.00 0.46 -8.64
N THR A 119 6.42 1.65 -8.24
CA THR A 119 5.73 2.92 -8.50
C THR A 119 5.48 3.15 -9.98
N THR A 120 6.53 3.02 -10.80
CA THR A 120 6.41 3.16 -12.25
C THR A 120 5.44 2.15 -12.85
N THR A 121 5.50 0.88 -12.41
CA THR A 121 4.60 -0.18 -12.88
C THR A 121 3.15 0.11 -12.50
N VAL A 122 2.90 0.54 -11.25
CA VAL A 122 1.57 0.94 -10.78
C VAL A 122 1.00 2.06 -11.64
N HIS A 123 1.79 3.10 -11.92
CA HIS A 123 1.33 4.20 -12.79
C HIS A 123 1.07 3.77 -14.25
N MET A 124 1.90 2.87 -14.80
CA MET A 124 1.63 2.29 -16.13
C MET A 124 0.33 1.50 -16.15
N ILE A 125 0.09 0.64 -15.16
CA ILE A 125 -1.15 -0.13 -15.03
C ILE A 125 -2.34 0.82 -14.87
N LYS A 126 -2.26 1.79 -13.96
CA LYS A 126 -3.30 2.81 -13.78
C LYS A 126 -3.71 3.43 -15.11
N GLN A 127 -2.73 3.97 -15.85
CA GLN A 127 -3.00 4.62 -17.13
C GLN A 127 -3.65 3.68 -18.16
N ILE A 128 -3.22 2.43 -18.23
CA ILE A 128 -3.82 1.44 -19.15
C ILE A 128 -5.29 1.18 -18.77
N LEU A 129 -5.56 0.95 -17.48
CA LEU A 129 -6.90 0.62 -17.00
C LEU A 129 -7.86 1.81 -17.14
N GLU A 130 -7.43 3.03 -16.80
CA GLU A 130 -8.21 4.25 -16.99
C GLU A 130 -8.50 4.52 -18.46
N ASN A 131 -7.52 4.33 -19.37
CA ASN A 131 -7.71 4.44 -20.81
C ASN A 131 -8.65 3.36 -21.38
N ALA A 132 -8.79 2.25 -20.68
CA ALA A 132 -9.77 1.21 -20.98
C ALA A 132 -11.17 1.52 -20.44
N GLY A 133 -11.34 2.62 -19.71
CA GLY A 133 -12.61 3.08 -19.13
C GLY A 133 -12.94 2.52 -17.76
N LEU A 134 -11.97 1.92 -17.05
CA LEU A 134 -12.17 1.41 -15.69
C LEU A 134 -11.93 2.53 -14.66
N ASN A 135 -12.74 2.53 -13.60
CA ASN A 135 -12.54 3.40 -12.44
C ASN A 135 -11.57 2.73 -11.47
N VAL A 136 -10.35 3.28 -11.34
CA VAL A 136 -9.24 2.67 -10.60
C VAL A 136 -8.93 3.47 -9.34
N LEU A 137 -9.05 2.82 -8.17
CA LEU A 137 -8.56 3.38 -6.91
C LEU A 137 -7.11 2.94 -6.71
N VAL A 138 -6.19 3.89 -6.56
CA VAL A 138 -4.75 3.62 -6.46
C VAL A 138 -4.19 4.15 -5.15
N GLY A 139 -3.35 3.34 -4.48
CA GLY A 139 -2.70 3.74 -3.24
C GLY A 139 -1.73 2.68 -2.72
N GLY A 140 -1.44 2.71 -1.42
CA GLY A 140 -0.67 1.69 -0.72
C GLY A 140 0.57 2.26 -0.03
N ASN A 141 1.75 2.06 -0.58
CA ASN A 141 3.01 2.52 0.02
C ASN A 141 3.11 4.05 0.07
N GLY A 142 2.71 4.64 1.19
CA GLY A 142 2.74 6.09 1.38
C GLY A 142 4.13 6.71 1.26
N GLY A 143 5.19 5.94 1.61
CA GLY A 143 6.57 6.35 1.38
C GLY A 143 6.96 6.40 -0.11
N GLY A 144 6.22 5.73 -0.97
CA GLY A 144 6.36 5.77 -2.44
C GLY A 144 5.56 6.89 -3.12
N GLY A 145 4.98 7.83 -2.36
CA GLY A 145 4.24 8.97 -2.89
C GLY A 145 2.75 8.71 -3.15
N PHE A 146 2.24 7.53 -2.83
CA PHE A 146 0.81 7.22 -2.90
C PHE A 146 0.07 7.62 -1.63
N GLU A 147 -1.26 7.65 -1.71
CA GLU A 147 -2.11 7.62 -0.53
C GLU A 147 -1.92 6.30 0.22
N GLY A 148 -2.10 6.35 1.55
CA GLY A 148 -1.83 5.21 2.42
C GLY A 148 -2.83 4.05 2.28
N TYR A 149 -2.52 2.91 2.88
CA TYR A 149 -3.38 1.73 2.86
C TYR A 149 -4.77 2.00 3.47
N TYR A 150 -4.86 2.82 4.50
CA TYR A 150 -6.13 3.15 5.15
C TYR A 150 -6.98 4.11 4.31
N ASP A 151 -6.35 4.97 3.51
CA ASP A 151 -7.06 5.81 2.54
C ASP A 151 -7.83 4.97 1.53
N LEU A 152 -7.21 3.88 1.02
CA LEU A 152 -7.86 2.96 0.11
C LEU A 152 -9.13 2.34 0.71
N ILE A 153 -9.08 1.95 1.99
CA ILE A 153 -10.22 1.35 2.68
C ILE A 153 -11.35 2.37 2.85
N LEU A 154 -11.03 3.59 3.27
CA LEU A 154 -11.99 4.67 3.49
C LEU A 154 -12.61 5.16 2.17
N GLU A 155 -11.80 5.35 1.12
CA GLU A 155 -12.29 5.77 -0.19
C GLU A 155 -13.17 4.68 -0.83
N ALA A 156 -12.80 3.40 -0.71
CA ALA A 156 -13.58 2.29 -1.22
C ALA A 156 -14.95 2.16 -0.54
N GLU A 157 -15.05 2.52 0.75
CA GLU A 157 -16.32 2.51 1.47
C GLU A 157 -17.32 3.51 0.88
N ASN A 158 -16.83 4.67 0.43
CA ASN A 158 -17.65 5.79 -0.01
C ASN A 158 -17.79 5.91 -1.54
N GLY A 159 -16.91 5.25 -2.31
CA GLY A 159 -16.86 5.31 -3.77
C GLY A 159 -17.28 4.01 -4.45
N GLU A 160 -17.35 4.07 -5.78
CA GLU A 160 -17.56 2.91 -6.64
C GLU A 160 -16.34 2.76 -7.54
N PHE A 161 -15.65 1.64 -7.43
CA PHE A 161 -14.41 1.35 -8.17
C PHE A 161 -14.46 -0.03 -8.79
N ASP A 162 -13.92 -0.16 -10.01
CA ASP A 162 -13.80 -1.44 -10.72
C ASP A 162 -12.55 -2.20 -10.26
N VAL A 163 -11.48 -1.47 -9.93
CA VAL A 163 -10.18 -2.03 -9.57
C VAL A 163 -9.55 -1.25 -8.41
N LEU A 164 -9.01 -2.00 -7.46
CA LEU A 164 -8.14 -1.51 -6.42
C LEU A 164 -6.69 -1.87 -6.79
N LEU A 165 -5.84 -0.88 -7.01
CA LEU A 165 -4.45 -1.06 -7.43
C LEU A 165 -3.51 -0.60 -6.34
N ILE A 166 -2.77 -1.53 -5.74
CA ILE A 166 -1.99 -1.30 -4.52
C ILE A 166 -0.50 -1.45 -4.79
N GLU A 167 0.29 -0.39 -4.50
CA GLU A 167 1.71 -0.55 -4.31
C GLU A 167 1.99 -1.20 -2.95
N VAL A 168 2.51 -2.43 -2.95
CA VAL A 168 2.80 -3.17 -1.72
C VAL A 168 4.30 -3.11 -1.42
N CYS A 169 4.65 -2.46 -0.31
CA CYS A 169 6.01 -2.46 0.20
C CYS A 169 6.38 -3.86 0.73
N ASP A 170 7.58 -4.31 0.45
CA ASP A 170 8.10 -5.60 0.92
C ASP A 170 8.16 -5.72 2.46
N MET A 171 8.22 -4.60 3.17
CA MET A 171 8.15 -4.57 4.64
C MET A 171 6.73 -4.73 5.20
N THR A 172 5.70 -4.62 4.35
CA THR A 172 4.29 -4.60 4.79
C THR A 172 3.47 -5.79 4.27
N LEU A 173 4.12 -6.81 3.71
CA LEU A 173 3.47 -7.94 3.04
C LEU A 173 2.42 -8.65 3.92
N ASP A 174 2.78 -9.00 5.16
CA ASP A 174 1.88 -9.72 6.07
C ASP A 174 0.69 -8.84 6.51
N PHE A 175 0.92 -7.53 6.71
CA PHE A 175 -0.13 -6.54 6.96
C PHE A 175 -1.09 -6.42 5.77
N CYS A 176 -0.56 -6.25 4.57
CA CYS A 176 -1.36 -6.14 3.35
C CYS A 176 -2.18 -7.40 3.10
N ASN A 177 -1.58 -8.58 3.31
CA ASN A 177 -2.27 -9.86 3.16
C ASN A 177 -3.42 -10.07 4.14
N TYR A 178 -3.37 -9.40 5.30
CA TYR A 178 -4.49 -9.38 6.25
C TYR A 178 -5.58 -8.39 5.84
N CYS A 179 -5.17 -7.20 5.39
CA CYS A 179 -6.10 -6.11 5.12
C CYS A 179 -6.84 -6.24 3.79
N PHE A 180 -6.24 -6.85 2.77
CA PHE A 180 -6.74 -6.88 1.40
C PHE A 180 -6.81 -8.31 0.86
N ASP A 181 -7.83 -8.58 0.05
CA ASP A 181 -8.00 -9.84 -0.66
C ASP A 181 -7.50 -9.66 -2.11
N PHE A 182 -6.27 -10.12 -2.39
CA PHE A 182 -5.65 -9.92 -3.70
C PHE A 182 -6.12 -10.96 -4.72
N ASP A 183 -6.66 -10.50 -5.86
CA ASP A 183 -6.97 -11.35 -7.01
C ASP A 183 -5.75 -11.63 -7.88
N LEU A 184 -4.84 -10.64 -7.93
CA LEU A 184 -3.65 -10.69 -8.77
C LEU A 184 -2.48 -9.97 -8.12
N ILE A 185 -1.31 -10.60 -8.07
CA ILE A 185 -0.09 -9.99 -7.57
C ILE A 185 0.98 -9.98 -8.66
N GLY A 186 1.54 -8.80 -8.94
CA GLY A 186 2.68 -8.63 -9.84
C GLY A 186 3.98 -8.46 -9.05
N LEU A 187 5.01 -9.23 -9.41
CA LEU A 187 6.37 -9.11 -8.86
C LEU A 187 7.29 -8.45 -9.88
N THR A 188 7.80 -7.26 -9.58
CA THR A 188 8.71 -6.54 -10.48
C THR A 188 10.07 -7.22 -10.55
N ASN A 189 10.75 -7.34 -9.43
CA ASN A 189 12.06 -8.00 -9.30
C ASN A 189 12.38 -8.25 -7.83
N ILE A 190 13.41 -9.05 -7.57
CA ILE A 190 13.98 -9.25 -6.24
C ILE A 190 15.44 -8.82 -6.27
N GLY A 191 15.76 -7.77 -5.53
CA GLY A 191 17.10 -7.25 -5.34
C GLY A 191 17.55 -7.28 -3.88
N ARG A 192 18.63 -6.60 -3.59
CA ARG A 192 19.13 -6.39 -2.23
C ARG A 192 18.63 -5.04 -1.73
N ASP A 193 17.40 -5.00 -1.28
CA ASP A 193 16.79 -3.81 -0.66
C ASP A 193 16.30 -4.18 0.73
N HIS A 194 16.18 -3.20 1.62
CA HIS A 194 15.73 -3.39 3.00
C HIS A 194 16.38 -4.60 3.73
N MET A 195 17.68 -4.84 3.47
CA MET A 195 18.41 -5.94 4.12
C MET A 195 18.60 -5.71 5.62
N ASP A 196 18.47 -4.49 6.09
CA ASP A 196 18.36 -4.11 7.50
C ASP A 196 17.10 -4.70 8.17
N VAL A 197 16.01 -4.85 7.43
CA VAL A 197 14.75 -5.42 7.88
C VAL A 197 14.71 -6.94 7.65
N HIS A 198 14.98 -7.38 6.43
CA HIS A 198 14.92 -8.80 6.06
C HIS A 198 16.12 -9.61 6.55
N GLY A 199 17.27 -8.97 6.80
CA GLY A 199 18.52 -9.60 7.16
C GLY A 199 19.17 -10.37 6.01
N THR A 200 18.41 -11.19 5.29
CA THR A 200 18.90 -11.99 4.16
C THR A 200 17.90 -12.03 3.00
N ILE A 201 18.41 -12.25 1.77
CA ILE A 201 17.56 -12.49 0.60
C ILE A 201 16.66 -13.72 0.80
N ALA A 202 17.13 -14.73 1.53
CA ALA A 202 16.32 -15.92 1.82
C ALA A 202 15.09 -15.58 2.68
N ASN A 203 15.24 -14.72 3.70
CA ASN A 203 14.13 -14.25 4.51
C ASN A 203 13.15 -13.42 3.68
N TYR A 204 13.64 -12.52 2.83
CA TYR A 204 12.81 -11.76 1.91
C TYR A 204 11.99 -12.67 0.99
N LYS A 205 12.62 -13.68 0.37
CA LYS A 205 11.93 -14.68 -0.43
C LYS A 205 10.85 -15.43 0.36
N ASN A 206 11.12 -15.78 1.62
CA ASN A 206 10.16 -16.45 2.48
C ASN A 206 8.94 -15.55 2.79
N SER A 207 9.16 -14.25 2.98
CA SER A 207 8.06 -13.28 3.16
C SER A 207 7.22 -13.15 1.89
N LEU A 208 7.85 -13.05 0.72
CA LEU A 208 7.16 -13.08 -0.57
C LEU A 208 6.39 -14.38 -0.78
N ALA A 209 6.97 -15.55 -0.42
CA ALA A 209 6.30 -16.83 -0.57
C ALA A 209 5.00 -16.89 0.25
N ARG A 210 5.01 -16.39 1.48
CA ARG A 210 3.78 -16.28 2.30
C ARG A 210 2.75 -15.34 1.67
N PHE A 211 3.19 -14.20 1.16
CA PHE A 211 2.32 -13.22 0.50
C PHE A 211 1.70 -13.77 -0.79
N PHE A 212 2.41 -14.64 -1.51
CA PHE A 212 1.94 -15.25 -2.76
C PHE A 212 1.04 -16.47 -2.55
N THR A 213 0.99 -17.02 -1.33
CA THR A 213 0.20 -18.21 -1.05
C THR A 213 -1.28 -17.97 -1.40
N ASP A 214 -1.83 -18.90 -2.19
CA ASP A 214 -3.22 -18.90 -2.69
C ASP A 214 -3.60 -17.74 -3.63
N ASN A 215 -2.68 -16.85 -3.97
CA ASN A 215 -2.90 -15.75 -4.92
C ASN A 215 -2.49 -16.12 -6.36
N ASN A 216 -3.07 -15.42 -7.34
CA ASN A 216 -2.57 -15.44 -8.71
C ASN A 216 -1.36 -14.53 -8.81
N ILE A 217 -0.23 -15.03 -9.33
CA ILE A 217 1.00 -14.25 -9.43
C ILE A 217 1.51 -14.09 -10.85
N ILE A 218 2.09 -12.92 -11.14
CA ILE A 218 2.78 -12.63 -12.40
C ILE A 218 4.25 -12.37 -12.08
N ILE A 219 5.12 -13.19 -12.64
CA ILE A 219 6.57 -13.16 -12.41
C ILE A 219 7.34 -13.05 -13.72
N ASN A 220 8.56 -12.51 -13.67
CA ASN A 220 9.43 -12.45 -14.84
C ASN A 220 9.99 -13.84 -15.20
N HIS A 221 9.85 -14.24 -16.45
CA HIS A 221 10.34 -15.54 -16.94
C HIS A 221 11.88 -15.65 -16.92
N GLY A 222 12.59 -14.54 -17.11
CA GLY A 222 14.06 -14.50 -17.19
C GLY A 222 14.79 -14.45 -15.87
N GLN A 223 14.08 -14.42 -14.72
CA GLN A 223 14.71 -14.31 -13.40
C GLN A 223 14.54 -15.63 -12.62
N ASP A 224 15.62 -16.40 -12.52
CA ASP A 224 15.60 -17.76 -11.94
C ASP A 224 15.00 -17.83 -10.54
N PHE A 225 15.28 -16.84 -9.69
CA PHE A 225 14.76 -16.85 -8.32
C PHE A 225 13.24 -16.60 -8.26
N GLN A 226 12.65 -15.95 -9.26
CA GLN A 226 11.18 -15.74 -9.31
C GLN A 226 10.48 -17.06 -9.66
N SER A 227 11.12 -17.96 -10.40
CA SER A 227 10.54 -19.26 -10.72
C SER A 227 10.34 -20.15 -9.49
N ASN A 228 11.03 -19.89 -8.40
CA ASN A 228 10.89 -20.63 -7.13
C ASN A 228 9.51 -20.44 -6.47
N PHE A 229 8.72 -19.45 -6.91
CA PHE A 229 7.37 -19.20 -6.37
C PHE A 229 6.24 -19.96 -7.06
N LYS A 230 6.54 -20.76 -8.09
CA LYS A 230 5.54 -21.56 -8.81
C LYS A 230 4.76 -22.53 -7.92
N GLU A 231 5.39 -23.04 -6.87
CA GLU A 231 4.80 -24.03 -5.98
C GLU A 231 3.94 -23.41 -4.86
N VAL A 232 4.01 -22.08 -4.68
CA VAL A 232 3.30 -21.37 -3.60
C VAL A 232 2.03 -20.68 -4.04
N SER A 233 1.71 -20.72 -5.34
CA SER A 233 0.52 -20.08 -5.91
C SER A 233 -0.33 -21.11 -6.67
N ASN A 234 -1.65 -20.92 -6.63
CA ASN A 234 -2.60 -21.73 -7.41
C ASN A 234 -2.46 -21.49 -8.91
N LYS A 235 -2.10 -20.25 -9.30
CA LYS A 235 -1.87 -19.86 -10.68
C LYS A 235 -0.72 -18.87 -10.75
N TYR A 236 0.16 -19.08 -11.72
CA TYR A 236 1.21 -18.13 -12.05
C TYR A 236 1.23 -17.86 -13.54
N TYR A 237 1.62 -16.63 -13.88
CA TYR A 237 1.77 -16.14 -15.24
C TYR A 237 3.16 -15.56 -15.41
N TYR A 238 3.65 -15.58 -16.66
CA TYR A 238 4.93 -14.98 -16.97
C TYR A 238 4.76 -13.64 -17.68
N TYR A 239 5.64 -12.70 -17.37
CA TYR A 239 5.85 -11.53 -18.19
C TYR A 239 7.27 -11.49 -18.74
N PHE A 240 7.42 -10.77 -19.84
CA PHE A 240 8.65 -10.54 -20.58
C PHE A 240 8.82 -9.04 -20.77
N GLU A 241 10.00 -8.64 -21.25
CA GLU A 241 10.21 -7.26 -21.70
C GLU A 241 9.16 -6.86 -22.73
N SER A 242 8.57 -5.67 -22.52
CA SER A 242 7.62 -5.13 -23.49
C SER A 242 8.34 -4.76 -24.80
N GLN A 243 7.71 -5.10 -25.92
CA GLN A 243 8.12 -4.69 -27.25
C GLN A 243 7.40 -3.40 -27.70
N ALA A 244 6.52 -2.83 -26.88
CA ALA A 244 5.84 -1.58 -27.15
C ALA A 244 6.85 -0.42 -27.27
N ILE A 245 6.47 0.60 -28.03
CA ILE A 245 7.19 1.87 -28.05
C ILE A 245 6.91 2.58 -26.73
N LEU A 246 7.98 2.87 -25.98
CA LEU A 246 7.90 3.58 -24.71
C LEU A 246 8.46 4.99 -24.85
N ASN A 247 7.79 5.96 -24.24
CA ASN A 247 8.27 7.35 -24.16
C ASN A 247 9.09 7.62 -22.90
N VAL A 248 9.52 6.55 -22.21
CA VAL A 248 10.38 6.60 -21.02
C VAL A 248 11.67 5.85 -21.28
N PHE A 249 12.79 6.41 -20.77
CA PHE A 249 14.11 5.84 -20.97
C PHE A 249 14.45 4.77 -19.95
N GLY A 250 15.39 3.90 -20.31
CA GLY A 250 15.95 2.85 -19.44
C GLY A 250 15.38 1.46 -19.75
N GLU A 251 16.28 0.49 -19.81
CA GLU A 251 15.97 -0.91 -20.11
C GLU A 251 15.03 -1.52 -19.06
N PHE A 252 15.19 -1.11 -17.78
CA PHE A 252 14.30 -1.54 -16.69
C PHE A 252 12.83 -1.16 -16.93
N ASN A 253 12.57 -0.05 -17.66
CA ASN A 253 11.18 0.34 -17.98
C ASN A 253 10.51 -0.60 -18.99
N ARG A 254 11.29 -1.36 -19.77
CA ARG A 254 10.72 -2.43 -20.61
C ARG A 254 10.16 -3.58 -19.76
N PHE A 255 10.81 -3.91 -18.66
CA PHE A 255 10.30 -4.90 -17.70
C PHE A 255 9.08 -4.38 -16.95
N ASN A 256 9.09 -3.11 -16.50
CA ASN A 256 7.94 -2.49 -15.86
C ASN A 256 6.71 -2.49 -16.80
N ALA A 257 6.90 -2.09 -18.06
CA ALA A 257 5.87 -2.12 -19.10
C ALA A 257 5.44 -3.55 -19.46
N GLY A 258 6.35 -4.51 -19.39
CA GLY A 258 6.06 -5.93 -19.58
C GLY A 258 5.11 -6.46 -18.50
N LEU A 259 5.38 -6.15 -17.24
CA LEU A 259 4.50 -6.51 -16.13
C LEU A 259 3.15 -5.80 -16.25
N ALA A 260 3.13 -4.50 -16.57
CA ALA A 260 1.89 -3.76 -16.78
C ALA A 260 1.05 -4.35 -17.94
N THR A 261 1.71 -4.76 -19.03
CA THR A 261 1.05 -5.45 -20.15
C THR A 261 0.45 -6.79 -19.71
N ALA A 262 1.19 -7.58 -18.92
CA ALA A 262 0.72 -8.87 -18.43
C ALA A 262 -0.50 -8.71 -17.51
N VAL A 263 -0.48 -7.74 -16.58
CA VAL A 263 -1.62 -7.40 -15.71
C VAL A 263 -2.84 -7.03 -16.56
N ALA A 264 -2.70 -6.09 -17.48
CA ALA A 264 -3.79 -5.64 -18.35
C ALA A 264 -4.35 -6.77 -19.22
N THR A 265 -3.49 -7.70 -19.66
CA THR A 265 -3.89 -8.88 -20.42
C THR A 265 -4.77 -9.83 -19.60
N GLN A 266 -4.46 -10.00 -18.29
CA GLN A 266 -5.31 -10.83 -17.40
C GLN A 266 -6.72 -10.21 -17.24
N LEU A 267 -6.82 -8.87 -17.27
CA LEU A 267 -8.09 -8.15 -17.27
C LEU A 267 -8.74 -8.06 -18.66
N LYS A 268 -8.17 -8.71 -19.67
CA LYS A 268 -8.67 -8.75 -21.04
C LYS A 268 -8.74 -7.38 -21.72
N ILE A 269 -7.87 -6.46 -21.32
CA ILE A 269 -7.77 -5.15 -21.98
C ILE A 269 -7.26 -5.34 -23.41
N PRO A 270 -7.86 -4.68 -24.44
CA PRO A 270 -7.42 -4.78 -25.82
C PRO A 270 -5.98 -4.36 -26.02
N LYS A 271 -5.25 -5.09 -26.86
CA LYS A 271 -3.81 -4.88 -27.09
C LYS A 271 -3.50 -3.47 -27.60
N ASP A 272 -4.32 -2.90 -28.46
CA ASP A 272 -4.16 -1.55 -28.98
C ASP A 272 -4.31 -0.48 -27.91
N VAL A 273 -5.20 -0.67 -26.93
CA VAL A 273 -5.32 0.21 -25.76
C VAL A 273 -4.06 0.13 -24.90
N ILE A 274 -3.54 -1.08 -24.65
CA ILE A 274 -2.32 -1.29 -23.87
C ILE A 274 -1.12 -0.58 -24.55
N GLU A 275 -0.89 -0.86 -25.84
CA GLU A 275 0.23 -0.29 -26.58
C GLU A 275 0.16 1.22 -26.69
N LYS A 276 -1.02 1.79 -26.95
CA LYS A 276 -1.24 3.22 -26.97
C LYS A 276 -0.95 3.87 -25.63
N SER A 277 -1.46 3.29 -24.54
CA SER A 277 -1.27 3.80 -23.19
C SER A 277 0.20 3.83 -22.79
N LEU A 278 0.95 2.76 -23.10
CA LEU A 278 2.38 2.68 -22.83
C LEU A 278 3.20 3.68 -23.67
N MET A 279 2.81 3.92 -24.93
CA MET A 279 3.45 4.91 -25.80
C MET A 279 3.23 6.34 -25.27
N GLU A 280 2.07 6.62 -24.69
CA GLU A 280 1.71 7.94 -24.16
C GLU A 280 2.20 8.15 -22.70
N PHE A 281 2.70 7.09 -22.05
CA PHE A 281 3.15 7.15 -20.65
C PHE A 281 4.34 8.10 -20.49
N LYS A 282 4.27 8.95 -19.48
CA LYS A 282 5.34 9.88 -19.09
C LYS A 282 5.99 9.41 -17.79
N ALA A 283 7.30 9.65 -17.67
CA ALA A 283 8.02 9.36 -16.45
C ALA A 283 7.35 10.03 -15.25
N VAL A 284 7.22 9.26 -14.15
CA VAL A 284 6.77 9.78 -12.86
C VAL A 284 8.00 10.29 -12.14
N GLU A 285 7.93 11.49 -11.59
CA GLU A 285 8.96 11.99 -10.67
C GLU A 285 8.88 11.14 -9.39
N GLY A 286 9.99 10.44 -9.08
CA GLY A 286 10.14 9.61 -7.89
C GLY A 286 11.20 10.16 -6.97
#